data_98f9328edcfbc842f19552abbcaf7a0e
#
_entry.id   98f9328edcfbc842f19552abbcaf7a0e
#
_cell.length_a   1.000
_cell.length_b   1.000
_cell.length_c   1.000
_cell.angle_alpha   90.00
_cell.angle_beta   90.00
_cell.angle_gamma   90.00
#
_symmetry.space_group_name_H-M   'P 1'
#
loop_
_entity.id
_entity.type
_entity.pdbx_description
1 polymer ?
#
loop_
_entity_poly.entity_id
_entity_poly.type
_entity_poly.pdbx_seq_one_letter_code
_entity_poly.pdbx_strand_id
1 'polypeptide(L)'
;MYRQSKEQGQSFIPADITFRRYAKWFKDNNYDKWVLARDGEKALSDKVEPYIKRDASLLDVGDILVADGHKLAFQVINPFTGKPCRATLVGFLDWKSTALVGYEIMLEENTQCIASALRNAIINLDMIPKIVYQDNGRAFRAKYFTCGSGSDGSKRKRGAFVGEPNSFSDDKG
;
A
#
# COMPACT_ATOMS: atom_id res chain seq x y z
N MET A 1 37.94 6.04 -14.91
CA MET A 1 38.60 4.78 -15.34
C MET A 1 39.55 5.03 -16.54
N TYR A 2 39.10 5.46 -17.71
CA TYR A 2 39.96 5.67 -18.89
C TYR A 2 41.14 6.62 -18.63
N ARG A 3 40.95 7.78 -18.00
CA ARG A 3 42.00 8.75 -17.65
C ARG A 3 43.00 8.18 -16.67
N GLN A 4 42.58 7.49 -15.64
CA GLN A 4 43.45 6.87 -14.62
C GLN A 4 44.34 5.78 -15.19
N SER A 5 43.85 4.95 -16.13
CA SER A 5 44.65 3.91 -16.79
C SER A 5 45.78 4.50 -17.66
N LYS A 6 45.54 5.69 -18.25
CA LYS A 6 46.55 6.41 -19.06
C LYS A 6 47.69 6.92 -18.20
N GLU A 7 47.39 7.37 -16.99
CA GLU A 7 48.40 7.88 -16.03
C GLU A 7 49.24 6.73 -15.42
N GLN A 8 48.73 5.52 -15.40
CA GLN A 8 49.42 4.33 -14.86
C GLN A 8 50.36 3.64 -15.89
N GLY A 9 50.56 4.21 -17.08
CA GLY A 9 51.51 3.70 -18.06
C GLY A 9 51.18 2.36 -18.69
N GLN A 10 49.92 1.93 -18.72
CA GLN A 10 49.51 0.67 -19.36
C GLN A 10 49.71 0.73 -20.87
N SER A 11 50.34 -0.32 -21.43
CA SER A 11 50.74 -0.40 -22.83
C SER A 11 49.58 -0.50 -23.83
N PHE A 12 48.41 -0.91 -23.38
CA PHE A 12 47.19 -0.99 -24.20
C PHE A 12 45.98 -0.38 -23.48
N ILE A 13 45.55 0.75 -23.97
CA ILE A 13 44.36 1.43 -23.48
C ILE A 13 43.36 1.52 -24.64
N PRO A 14 42.21 0.83 -24.56
CA PRO A 14 41.17 0.92 -25.59
C PRO A 14 40.64 2.34 -25.76
N ALA A 15 40.19 2.68 -26.96
CA ALA A 15 39.57 3.96 -27.22
C ALA A 15 38.26 4.13 -26.39
N ASP A 16 37.93 5.38 -26.05
CA ASP A 16 36.73 5.72 -25.27
C ASP A 16 35.45 5.12 -25.86
N ILE A 17 35.34 5.07 -27.18
CA ILE A 17 34.22 4.46 -27.88
C ILE A 17 34.05 2.96 -27.56
N THR A 18 35.16 2.23 -27.33
CA THR A 18 35.15 0.81 -26.99
C THR A 18 34.59 0.62 -25.59
N PHE A 19 34.94 1.44 -24.61
CA PHE A 19 34.39 1.42 -23.30
C PHE A 19 32.86 1.71 -23.29
N ARG A 20 32.42 2.70 -24.07
CA ARG A 20 31.01 3.05 -24.21
C ARG A 20 30.20 1.91 -24.84
N ARG A 21 30.74 1.27 -25.88
CA ARG A 21 30.10 0.11 -26.52
C ARG A 21 29.99 -1.08 -25.56
N TYR A 22 31.07 -1.34 -24.81
CA TYR A 22 31.05 -2.42 -23.81
C TYR A 22 30.07 -2.11 -22.68
N ALA A 23 30.06 -0.89 -22.17
CA ALA A 23 29.11 -0.49 -21.12
C ALA A 23 27.65 -0.61 -21.58
N LYS A 24 27.36 -0.24 -22.84
CA LYS A 24 26.05 -0.44 -23.43
C LYS A 24 25.69 -1.91 -23.54
N TRP A 25 26.59 -2.72 -24.13
CA TRP A 25 26.40 -4.16 -24.23
C TRP A 25 26.20 -4.82 -22.86
N PHE A 26 26.99 -4.46 -21.86
CA PHE A 26 26.87 -4.98 -20.51
C PHE A 26 25.51 -4.62 -19.90
N LYS A 27 25.08 -3.36 -20.05
CA LYS A 27 23.78 -2.93 -19.61
C LYS A 27 22.65 -3.71 -20.27
N ASP A 28 22.73 -3.94 -21.57
CA ASP A 28 21.68 -4.60 -22.33
C ASP A 28 21.57 -6.11 -21.98
N ASN A 29 22.69 -6.75 -21.61
CA ASN A 29 22.75 -8.17 -21.30
C ASN A 29 22.72 -8.49 -19.79
N ASN A 30 22.99 -7.53 -18.90
CA ASN A 30 23.04 -7.71 -17.44
C ASN A 30 22.39 -6.51 -16.76
N TYR A 31 21.14 -6.22 -17.11
CA TYR A 31 20.47 -5.01 -16.64
C TYR A 31 20.29 -4.99 -15.12
N ASP A 32 20.04 -6.15 -14.51
CA ASP A 32 19.96 -6.35 -13.06
C ASP A 32 21.24 -5.91 -12.34
N LYS A 33 22.38 -6.43 -12.79
CA LYS A 33 23.70 -6.10 -12.24
C LYS A 33 24.07 -4.64 -12.49
N TRP A 34 23.68 -4.10 -13.65
CA TRP A 34 23.91 -2.71 -13.98
C TRP A 34 23.15 -1.77 -13.05
N VAL A 35 21.86 -2.05 -12.80
CA VAL A 35 21.01 -1.24 -11.91
C VAL A 35 21.52 -1.33 -10.48
N LEU A 36 21.83 -2.55 -10.00
CA LEU A 36 22.35 -2.75 -8.64
C LEU A 36 23.64 -1.96 -8.40
N ALA A 37 24.59 -2.06 -9.31
CA ALA A 37 25.91 -1.42 -9.16
C ALA A 37 25.87 0.12 -9.28
N ARG A 38 24.93 0.67 -10.03
CA ARG A 38 24.82 2.10 -10.30
C ARG A 38 23.82 2.81 -9.41
N ASP A 39 22.64 2.22 -9.23
CA ASP A 39 21.47 2.87 -8.64
C ASP A 39 21.12 2.27 -7.26
N GLY A 40 21.73 1.12 -6.86
CA GLY A 40 21.58 0.46 -5.58
C GLY A 40 20.40 -0.51 -5.49
N GLU A 41 20.24 -1.16 -4.31
CA GLU A 41 19.26 -2.22 -4.07
C GLU A 41 17.80 -1.74 -4.24
N LYS A 42 17.49 -0.55 -3.76
CA LYS A 42 16.14 -0.01 -3.91
C LYS A 42 15.73 0.14 -5.38
N ALA A 43 16.64 0.63 -6.22
CA ALA A 43 16.40 0.77 -7.64
C ALA A 43 16.32 -0.59 -8.36
N LEU A 44 17.03 -1.61 -7.88
CA LEU A 44 16.91 -2.98 -8.37
C LEU A 44 15.49 -3.51 -8.09
N SER A 45 15.01 -3.38 -6.86
CA SER A 45 13.65 -3.78 -6.49
C SER A 45 12.58 -3.05 -7.31
N ASP A 46 12.72 -1.73 -7.47
CA ASP A 46 11.73 -0.91 -8.18
C ASP A 46 11.69 -1.13 -9.71
N LYS A 47 12.83 -1.51 -10.33
CA LYS A 47 12.98 -1.54 -11.80
C LYS A 47 13.11 -2.93 -12.40
N VAL A 48 13.59 -3.91 -11.64
CA VAL A 48 14.01 -5.22 -12.17
C VAL A 48 13.24 -6.37 -11.55
N GLU A 49 12.95 -6.30 -10.23
CA GLU A 49 12.23 -7.36 -9.56
C GLU A 49 10.79 -7.48 -10.08
N PRO A 50 10.31 -8.72 -10.28
CA PRO A 50 8.94 -8.91 -10.72
C PRO A 50 7.97 -8.44 -9.63
N TYR A 51 7.03 -7.59 -10.00
CA TYR A 51 5.93 -7.20 -9.13
C TYR A 51 4.68 -7.99 -9.44
N ILE A 52 3.92 -8.32 -8.41
CA ILE A 52 2.63 -8.98 -8.58
C ILE A 52 1.66 -7.95 -9.16
N LYS A 53 1.27 -8.14 -10.43
CA LYS A 53 0.21 -7.34 -11.04
C LYS A 53 -1.11 -7.67 -10.33
N ARG A 54 -1.66 -6.68 -9.66
CA ARG A 54 -2.95 -6.80 -8.98
C ARG A 54 -4.04 -6.75 -10.03
N ASP A 55 -4.66 -7.89 -10.30
CA ASP A 55 -5.76 -7.99 -11.26
C ASP A 55 -7.10 -7.90 -10.51
N ALA A 56 -7.82 -6.81 -10.73
CA ALA A 56 -9.14 -6.60 -10.16
C ALA A 56 -10.28 -7.17 -11.03
N SER A 57 -9.97 -7.84 -12.14
CA SER A 57 -10.99 -8.35 -13.08
C SER A 57 -11.90 -9.42 -12.44
N LEU A 58 -11.32 -10.21 -11.50
CA LEU A 58 -12.01 -11.30 -10.81
C LEU A 58 -12.79 -10.85 -9.55
N LEU A 59 -12.74 -9.55 -9.22
CA LEU A 59 -13.43 -9.00 -8.06
C LEU A 59 -14.76 -8.39 -8.47
N ASP A 60 -15.75 -8.48 -7.58
CA ASP A 60 -16.97 -7.70 -7.64
C ASP A 60 -16.86 -6.42 -6.82
N VAL A 61 -17.72 -5.44 -7.10
CA VAL A 61 -17.79 -4.21 -6.32
C VAL A 61 -18.16 -4.55 -4.87
N GLY A 62 -17.41 -4.01 -3.91
CA GLY A 62 -17.60 -4.27 -2.49
C GLY A 62 -16.92 -5.53 -1.95
N ASP A 63 -16.28 -6.35 -2.78
CA ASP A 63 -15.54 -7.52 -2.30
C ASP A 63 -14.36 -7.13 -1.41
N ILE A 64 -13.58 -6.15 -1.83
CA ILE A 64 -12.39 -5.71 -1.10
C ILE A 64 -12.41 -4.20 -0.95
N LEU A 65 -12.41 -3.73 0.29
CA LEU A 65 -12.20 -2.33 0.61
C LEU A 65 -10.78 -2.09 1.10
N VAL A 66 -10.17 -1.02 0.60
CA VAL A 66 -8.87 -0.51 1.08
C VAL A 66 -9.11 0.69 1.97
N ALA A 67 -8.60 0.64 3.18
CA ALA A 67 -8.70 1.72 4.15
C ALA A 67 -7.37 2.42 4.36
N ASP A 68 -7.39 3.75 4.34
CA ASP A 68 -6.23 4.58 4.63
C ASP A 68 -6.64 5.86 5.38
N GLY A 69 -5.71 6.38 6.19
CA GLY A 69 -5.88 7.61 6.94
C GLY A 69 -4.91 8.69 6.45
N HIS A 70 -5.45 9.84 6.03
CA HIS A 70 -4.64 10.95 5.50
C HIS A 70 -4.86 12.25 6.28
N LYS A 71 -3.75 12.86 6.75
CA LYS A 71 -3.80 14.21 7.34
C LYS A 71 -3.96 15.26 6.25
N LEU A 72 -5.05 16.01 6.32
CA LEU A 72 -5.36 17.05 5.34
C LEU A 72 -4.31 18.17 5.37
N ALA A 73 -4.04 18.76 4.20
CA ALA A 73 -3.00 19.78 4.06
C ALA A 73 -3.37 21.16 4.64
N PHE A 74 -4.65 21.39 4.94
CA PHE A 74 -5.13 22.62 5.56
C PHE A 74 -5.30 22.49 7.07
N GLN A 75 -5.35 23.61 7.77
CA GLN A 75 -5.61 23.70 9.20
C GLN A 75 -7.05 24.18 9.46
N VAL A 76 -7.63 23.65 10.52
CA VAL A 76 -8.92 24.06 11.07
C VAL A 76 -8.74 24.50 12.52
N ILE A 77 -9.61 25.34 13.03
CA ILE A 77 -9.62 25.68 14.46
C ILE A 77 -10.32 24.56 15.22
N ASN A 78 -9.61 23.93 16.15
CA ASN A 78 -10.21 22.93 17.03
C ASN A 78 -11.24 23.60 17.94
N PRO A 79 -12.53 23.22 17.87
CA PRO A 79 -13.59 23.89 18.63
C PRO A 79 -13.47 23.68 20.15
N PHE A 80 -12.73 22.65 20.58
CA PHE A 80 -12.57 22.33 22.01
C PHE A 80 -11.39 23.07 22.65
N THR A 81 -10.33 23.33 21.87
CA THR A 81 -9.09 23.94 22.38
C THR A 81 -8.83 25.35 21.86
N GLY A 82 -9.57 25.79 20.83
CA GLY A 82 -9.35 27.07 20.16
C GLY A 82 -8.02 27.15 19.37
N LYS A 83 -7.26 26.05 19.27
CA LYS A 83 -5.95 26.03 18.61
C LYS A 83 -6.07 25.48 17.18
N PRO A 84 -5.24 25.96 16.24
CA PRO A 84 -5.19 25.39 14.90
C PRO A 84 -4.68 23.95 14.95
N CYS A 85 -5.35 23.05 14.24
CA CYS A 85 -4.96 21.65 14.08
C CYS A 85 -5.25 21.18 12.64
N ARG A 86 -4.65 20.09 12.24
CA ARG A 86 -4.92 19.45 10.94
C ARG A 86 -5.91 18.32 11.14
N ALA A 87 -7.00 18.36 10.38
CA ALA A 87 -7.97 17.27 10.37
C ALA A 87 -7.38 16.03 9.66
N THR A 88 -7.88 14.86 10.03
CA THR A 88 -7.56 13.56 9.42
C THR A 88 -8.79 13.05 8.69
N LEU A 89 -8.62 12.69 7.42
CA LEU A 89 -9.59 11.97 6.61
C LEU A 89 -9.27 10.48 6.71
N VAL A 90 -10.23 9.67 7.11
CA VAL A 90 -10.17 8.21 6.96
C VAL A 90 -11.12 7.83 5.85
N GLY A 91 -10.64 7.08 4.86
CA GLY A 91 -11.41 6.67 3.69
C GLY A 91 -11.36 5.18 3.44
N PHE A 92 -12.46 4.65 2.91
CA PHE A 92 -12.58 3.29 2.39
C PHE A 92 -12.82 3.36 0.89
N LEU A 93 -11.88 2.82 0.14
CA LEU A 93 -11.90 2.77 -1.31
C LEU A 93 -12.24 1.34 -1.75
N ASP A 94 -13.21 1.18 -2.62
CA ASP A 94 -13.49 -0.11 -3.24
C ASP A 94 -12.42 -0.43 -4.28
N TRP A 95 -11.82 -1.61 -4.14
CA TRP A 95 -10.71 -2.02 -5.02
C TRP A 95 -11.12 -2.21 -6.48
N LYS A 96 -12.34 -2.70 -6.71
CA LYS A 96 -12.84 -2.96 -8.07
C LYS A 96 -13.14 -1.69 -8.83
N SER A 97 -13.96 -0.82 -8.24
CA SER A 97 -14.43 0.41 -8.87
C SER A 97 -13.48 1.59 -8.70
N THR A 98 -12.53 1.50 -7.75
CA THR A 98 -11.67 2.60 -7.31
C THR A 98 -12.45 3.80 -6.74
N ALA A 99 -13.70 3.59 -6.37
CA ALA A 99 -14.55 4.62 -5.79
C ALA A 99 -14.31 4.75 -4.27
N LEU A 100 -14.33 5.97 -3.75
CA LEU A 100 -14.36 6.25 -2.32
C LEU A 100 -15.79 6.00 -1.82
N VAL A 101 -16.02 4.84 -1.21
CA VAL A 101 -17.35 4.39 -0.83
C VAL A 101 -17.75 4.78 0.61
N GLY A 102 -16.78 5.09 1.46
CA GLY A 102 -17.05 5.59 2.81
C GLY A 102 -15.90 6.44 3.30
N TYR A 103 -16.21 7.50 4.04
CA TYR A 103 -15.20 8.35 4.65
C TYR A 103 -15.72 9.03 5.90
N GLU A 104 -14.77 9.49 6.73
CA GLU A 104 -15.02 10.32 7.88
C GLU A 104 -13.89 11.31 8.07
N ILE A 105 -14.21 12.52 8.54
CA ILE A 105 -13.21 13.57 8.80
C ILE A 105 -13.27 13.91 10.29
N MET A 106 -12.16 13.73 10.98
CA MET A 106 -12.03 14.04 12.40
C MET A 106 -10.76 14.83 12.69
N LEU A 107 -10.70 15.44 13.88
CA LEU A 107 -9.52 16.18 14.34
C LEU A 107 -8.34 15.24 14.64
N GLU A 108 -8.64 14.01 15.04
CA GLU A 108 -7.66 12.97 15.36
C GLU A 108 -8.13 11.61 14.81
N GLU A 109 -7.19 10.85 14.26
CA GLU A 109 -7.44 9.49 13.85
C GLU A 109 -7.62 8.60 15.09
N ASN A 110 -8.80 8.02 15.22
CA ASN A 110 -9.15 7.10 16.29
C ASN A 110 -10.04 5.96 15.77
N THR A 111 -10.24 4.94 16.59
CA THR A 111 -11.06 3.78 16.25
C THR A 111 -12.49 4.15 15.88
N GLN A 112 -13.06 5.17 16.53
CA GLN A 112 -14.42 5.63 16.25
C GLN A 112 -14.54 6.26 14.86
N CYS A 113 -13.53 7.04 14.43
CA CYS A 113 -13.44 7.58 13.08
C CYS A 113 -13.46 6.48 12.01
N ILE A 114 -12.65 5.44 12.23
CA ILE A 114 -12.55 4.30 11.31
C ILE A 114 -13.88 3.54 11.27
N ALA A 115 -14.50 3.29 12.42
CA ALA A 115 -15.79 2.61 12.51
C ALA A 115 -16.90 3.38 11.81
N SER A 116 -16.94 4.71 11.96
CA SER A 116 -17.88 5.59 11.29
C SER A 116 -17.69 5.55 9.77
N ALA A 117 -16.45 5.66 9.30
CA ALA A 117 -16.12 5.58 7.88
C ALA A 117 -16.50 4.22 7.27
N LEU A 118 -16.24 3.10 7.98
CA LEU A 118 -16.64 1.76 7.54
C LEU A 118 -18.16 1.61 7.50
N ARG A 119 -18.87 2.11 8.52
CA ARG A 119 -20.33 2.12 8.54
C ARG A 119 -20.91 2.87 7.34
N ASN A 120 -20.34 4.02 7.02
CA ASN A 120 -20.74 4.80 5.83
C ASN A 120 -20.48 4.02 4.54
N ALA A 121 -19.36 3.31 4.45
CA ALA A 121 -19.05 2.45 3.29
C ALA A 121 -20.09 1.32 3.12
N ILE A 122 -20.45 0.63 4.21
CA ILE A 122 -21.45 -0.45 4.20
C ILE A 122 -22.82 0.08 3.77
N ILE A 123 -23.24 1.23 4.29
CA ILE A 123 -24.51 1.85 3.91
C ILE A 123 -24.53 2.25 2.43
N ASN A 124 -23.44 2.86 1.94
CA ASN A 124 -23.37 3.32 0.55
C ASN A 124 -23.28 2.16 -0.46
N LEU A 125 -22.70 1.04 -0.07
CA LEU A 125 -22.61 -0.17 -0.90
C LEU A 125 -23.84 -1.07 -0.78
N ASP A 126 -24.68 -0.88 0.26
CA ASP A 126 -25.77 -1.77 0.64
C ASP A 126 -25.31 -3.24 0.82
N MET A 127 -24.05 -3.43 1.25
CA MET A 127 -23.46 -4.75 1.47
C MET A 127 -22.28 -4.69 2.43
N ILE A 128 -22.01 -5.83 3.08
CA ILE A 128 -20.83 -6.02 3.95
C ILE A 128 -19.65 -6.49 3.09
N PRO A 129 -18.51 -5.81 3.14
CA PRO A 129 -17.33 -6.21 2.37
C PRO A 129 -16.80 -7.57 2.84
N LYS A 130 -16.33 -8.40 1.91
CA LYS A 130 -15.70 -9.70 2.21
C LYS A 130 -14.35 -9.51 2.89
N ILE A 131 -13.57 -8.51 2.45
CA ILE A 131 -12.23 -8.24 2.93
C ILE A 131 -12.07 -6.73 3.14
N VAL A 132 -11.51 -6.33 4.29
CA VAL A 132 -11.01 -4.97 4.52
C VAL A 132 -9.50 -5.02 4.60
N TYR A 133 -8.84 -4.39 3.63
CA TYR A 133 -7.39 -4.25 3.59
C TYR A 133 -7.01 -2.90 4.20
N GLN A 134 -6.23 -2.92 5.29
CA GLN A 134 -5.88 -1.72 6.05
C GLN A 134 -4.41 -1.73 6.46
N ASP A 135 -3.84 -0.55 6.69
CA ASP A 135 -2.50 -0.43 7.24
C ASP A 135 -2.48 -0.89 8.71
N ASN A 136 -1.26 -1.24 9.19
CA ASN A 136 -0.98 -1.70 10.55
C ASN A 136 -1.02 -0.57 11.61
N GLY A 137 -1.66 0.55 11.33
CA GLY A 137 -1.85 1.67 12.26
C GLY A 137 -2.51 1.24 13.57
N ARG A 138 -2.17 1.91 14.69
CA ARG A 138 -2.72 1.55 16.02
C ARG A 138 -4.25 1.60 16.07
N ALA A 139 -4.86 2.57 15.41
CA ALA A 139 -6.30 2.77 15.38
C ALA A 139 -7.01 1.63 14.61
N PHE A 140 -6.40 1.13 13.54
CA PHE A 140 -6.90 0.02 12.74
C PHE A 140 -6.74 -1.35 13.42
N ARG A 141 -5.85 -1.49 14.42
CA ARG A 141 -5.64 -2.74 15.19
C ARG A 141 -6.59 -2.93 16.36
N ALA A 142 -7.56 -2.07 16.54
CA ALA A 142 -8.53 -2.19 17.62
C ALA A 142 -9.34 -3.50 17.49
N LYS A 143 -9.69 -4.11 18.62
CA LYS A 143 -10.43 -5.40 18.66
C LYS A 143 -11.71 -5.42 17.83
N TYR A 144 -12.35 -4.29 17.64
CA TYR A 144 -13.55 -4.15 16.80
C TYR A 144 -13.34 -4.59 15.35
N PHE A 145 -12.11 -4.45 14.82
CA PHE A 145 -11.78 -4.81 13.45
C PHE A 145 -11.03 -6.14 13.35
N THR A 146 -10.69 -6.76 14.49
CA THR A 146 -9.93 -8.03 14.53
C THR A 146 -10.72 -9.18 15.17
N CYS A 147 -12.00 -8.98 15.54
CA CYS A 147 -12.84 -10.02 16.09
C CYS A 147 -13.23 -11.03 15.00
N GLY A 148 -12.49 -12.13 14.93
CA GLY A 148 -12.72 -13.22 13.98
C GLY A 148 -11.59 -14.24 13.90
N SER A 149 -10.42 -13.98 14.48
CA SER A 149 -9.36 -15.01 14.55
C SER A 149 -9.46 -15.75 15.88
N GLY A 150 -10.01 -16.96 15.83
CA GLY A 150 -9.93 -17.94 16.92
C GLY A 150 -8.51 -18.09 17.46
N SER A 151 -8.41 -18.48 18.70
CA SER A 151 -7.19 -18.73 19.47
C SER A 151 -6.37 -19.89 18.89
N ASP A 152 -5.78 -19.69 17.72
CA ASP A 152 -4.74 -20.58 17.22
C ASP A 152 -3.45 -19.81 17.04
N GLY A 153 -2.38 -20.28 17.71
CA GLY A 153 -1.07 -19.64 17.82
C GLY A 153 -0.24 -19.58 16.52
N SER A 154 -0.88 -19.59 15.37
CA SER A 154 -0.24 -19.46 14.06
C SER A 154 0.06 -17.98 13.77
N LYS A 155 1.28 -17.69 13.38
CA LYS A 155 1.82 -16.37 13.04
C LYS A 155 0.86 -15.60 12.13
N ARG A 156 0.26 -14.52 12.67
CA ARG A 156 -0.69 -13.64 11.98
C ARG A 156 -0.14 -13.18 10.63
N LYS A 157 -0.78 -13.55 9.55
CA LYS A 157 -0.58 -12.89 8.25
C LYS A 157 -1.08 -11.46 8.37
N ARG A 158 -0.27 -10.50 7.95
CA ARG A 158 -0.55 -9.06 8.08
C ARG A 158 -1.76 -8.68 7.22
N GLY A 159 -2.78 -8.10 7.84
CA GLY A 159 -3.65 -7.13 7.20
C GLY A 159 -4.91 -7.60 6.49
N ALA A 160 -5.51 -8.76 6.79
CA ALA A 160 -6.81 -9.11 6.21
C ALA A 160 -7.84 -9.46 7.30
N PHE A 161 -8.97 -8.78 7.28
CA PHE A 161 -10.19 -9.19 7.98
C PHE A 161 -11.00 -10.05 7.01
N VAL A 162 -11.32 -11.28 7.40
CA VAL A 162 -12.21 -12.17 6.65
C VAL A 162 -13.52 -12.24 7.41
N GLY A 163 -14.57 -11.60 6.89
CA GLY A 163 -15.93 -11.78 7.37
C GLY A 163 -16.46 -13.12 6.86
N GLU A 164 -16.81 -14.05 7.75
CA GLU A 164 -17.60 -15.22 7.35
C GLU A 164 -19.04 -14.80 7.06
N PRO A 165 -19.67 -15.30 5.99
CA PRO A 165 -21.07 -15.04 5.74
C PRO A 165 -21.89 -15.72 6.84
N ASN A 166 -22.59 -14.93 7.66
CA ASN A 166 -23.61 -15.43 8.56
C ASN A 166 -24.67 -16.18 7.76
N SER A 167 -24.74 -17.48 7.95
CA SER A 167 -25.91 -18.28 7.53
C SER A 167 -27.11 -17.82 8.35
N PHE A 168 -27.91 -16.94 7.78
CA PHE A 168 -29.26 -16.67 8.30
C PHE A 168 -30.09 -17.92 8.06
N SER A 169 -30.29 -18.70 9.11
CA SER A 169 -31.29 -19.76 9.11
C SER A 169 -32.66 -19.10 9.16
N ASP A 170 -33.37 -19.16 8.05
CA ASP A 170 -34.84 -18.93 8.02
C ASP A 170 -35.52 -20.05 8.85
N ASP A 171 -35.74 -19.78 10.11
CA ASP A 171 -36.66 -20.59 10.91
C ASP A 171 -38.07 -20.03 10.69
N LYS A 172 -38.78 -20.64 9.73
CA LYS A 172 -40.22 -20.54 9.62
C LYS A 172 -40.81 -21.61 10.52
N GLY A 173 -41.38 -21.18 11.63
CA GLY A 173 -42.33 -21.91 12.46
C GLY A 173 -43.52 -21.02 12.75
#